data_6582bd7f17849bdcd327917eae428acc
#
_entry.id   6582bd7f17849bdcd327917eae428acc
#
_cell.length_a   1.000
_cell.length_b   1.000
_cell.length_c   1.000
_cell.angle_alpha   90.00
_cell.angle_beta   90.00
_cell.angle_gamma   90.00
#
_symmetry.space_group_name_H-M   'P 1'
#
loop_
_entity.id
_entity.type
_entity.pdbx_description
1 polymer ?
#
loop_
_entity_poly.entity_id
_entity_poly.type
_entity_poly.pdbx_seq_one_letter_code
_entity_poly.pdbx_strand_id
1 'polypeptide(L)'
;MSEQLSIADARQAEAIGRQVVLQGWVRTRRDSKAGFSFLELNDGSCFGNIQVIASADLENYEQEIKKLSAGCSVSVVGLVKESPGKGQTTEIEATAVTVHGLADTETYPLQKKRHSFEFLRTIAHLRPRTNTFGAIARVRNCICNSIHQFFQEDGFLYIHTPVITTSDCEGAGEMFQVTTLELDKVPKTEAKVDFTQDFFDRPAYLTVSGQLEAEIFACGLGKVYTFGPTFRAENSNTARHLAEFWMVEPEMAFYDLEDNMRVAERMLKRIFRDVLEKCPEDMEFFNLRIDKTVIETLEKIIDADFVRLPYTEAVDILTASGEKFEFPVDWGTDLQSEHERYLTEKHFQCPVILYDYPRQIKPFYMRVNDDGHTVRAMDVLVPKVGEIIGGSQREERLDVLQQRMKEQNLEPEGYWWYLDLRRYGTVPHSGFGLGLERVLQFVTGMANIRDVIPFPRTPGTAEF
;
A
#
# COMPACT_ATOMS: atom_id res chain seq x y z
N MET A 1 -20.59 -17.35 32.40
CA MET A 1 -19.52 -16.34 32.21
C MET A 1 -19.77 -15.73 30.84
N SER A 2 -19.78 -14.40 30.76
CA SER A 2 -19.96 -13.70 29.49
C SER A 2 -18.71 -13.87 28.63
N GLU A 3 -18.87 -14.20 27.36
CA GLU A 3 -17.79 -14.38 26.39
C GLU A 3 -17.43 -13.04 25.74
N GLN A 4 -16.14 -12.75 25.61
CA GLN A 4 -15.69 -11.58 24.87
C GLN A 4 -15.74 -11.86 23.37
N LEU A 5 -16.50 -11.06 22.63
CA LEU A 5 -16.59 -11.14 21.16
C LEU A 5 -16.14 -9.83 20.52
N SER A 6 -15.71 -9.93 19.25
CA SER A 6 -15.62 -8.76 18.38
C SER A 6 -17.03 -8.32 17.93
N ILE A 7 -17.14 -7.06 17.51
CA ILE A 7 -18.41 -6.56 16.93
C ILE A 7 -18.71 -7.30 15.61
N ALA A 8 -17.69 -7.65 14.83
CA ALA A 8 -17.86 -8.48 13.62
C ALA A 8 -18.55 -9.81 13.94
N ASP A 9 -18.11 -10.53 14.98
CA ASP A 9 -18.69 -11.82 15.38
C ASP A 9 -20.09 -11.64 16.01
N ALA A 10 -20.27 -10.62 16.83
CA ALA A 10 -21.56 -10.34 17.50
C ALA A 10 -22.66 -9.94 16.51
N ARG A 11 -22.32 -9.46 15.31
CA ARG A 11 -23.26 -9.14 14.22
C ARG A 11 -23.75 -10.36 13.44
N GLN A 12 -23.15 -11.53 13.64
CA GLN A 12 -23.55 -12.77 12.98
C GLN A 12 -24.77 -13.40 13.68
N ALA A 13 -25.63 -14.05 12.90
CA ALA A 13 -26.82 -14.70 13.42
C ALA A 13 -26.54 -15.77 14.47
N GLU A 14 -25.39 -16.44 14.36
CA GLU A 14 -24.91 -17.48 15.27
C GLU A 14 -24.61 -16.97 16.69
N ALA A 15 -24.48 -15.65 16.85
CA ALA A 15 -24.29 -15.03 18.16
C ALA A 15 -25.60 -14.85 18.96
N ILE A 16 -26.77 -14.98 18.30
CA ILE A 16 -28.09 -14.76 18.96
C ILE A 16 -28.25 -15.72 20.14
N GLY A 17 -28.70 -15.19 21.27
CA GLY A 17 -28.88 -15.90 22.52
C GLY A 17 -27.62 -16.02 23.40
N ARG A 18 -26.46 -15.52 22.93
CA ARG A 18 -25.20 -15.54 23.73
C ARG A 18 -25.14 -14.33 24.65
N GLN A 19 -24.61 -14.56 25.85
CA GLN A 19 -24.26 -13.50 26.80
C GLN A 19 -22.83 -13.06 26.52
N VAL A 20 -22.62 -11.81 26.10
CA VAL A 20 -21.33 -11.32 25.57
C VAL A 20 -20.82 -10.11 26.32
N VAL A 21 -19.51 -9.87 26.17
CA VAL A 21 -18.84 -8.61 26.48
C VAL A 21 -18.35 -8.02 25.18
N LEU A 22 -18.80 -6.80 24.85
CA LEU A 22 -18.31 -6.01 23.72
C LEU A 22 -17.57 -4.79 24.22
N GLN A 23 -16.49 -4.43 23.53
CA GLN A 23 -15.71 -3.23 23.83
C GLN A 23 -15.59 -2.38 22.56
N GLY A 24 -15.66 -1.07 22.68
CA GLY A 24 -15.56 -0.23 21.49
C GLY A 24 -15.84 1.25 21.77
N TRP A 25 -15.94 1.96 20.66
CA TRP A 25 -16.20 3.40 20.66
C TRP A 25 -17.63 3.69 20.21
N VAL A 26 -18.29 4.60 20.93
CA VAL A 26 -19.61 5.09 20.58
C VAL A 26 -19.52 5.92 19.30
N ARG A 27 -20.32 5.55 18.30
CA ARG A 27 -20.50 6.30 17.04
C ARG A 27 -21.64 7.29 17.14
N THR A 28 -22.76 6.84 17.67
CA THR A 28 -23.93 7.68 17.94
C THR A 28 -24.67 7.22 19.20
N ARG A 29 -25.36 8.15 19.83
CA ARG A 29 -26.36 7.87 20.86
C ARG A 29 -27.68 8.55 20.49
N ARG A 30 -28.78 7.86 20.73
CA ARG A 30 -30.15 8.38 20.55
C ARG A 30 -31.01 7.92 21.71
N ASP A 31 -31.69 8.87 22.35
CA ASP A 31 -32.60 8.55 23.46
C ASP A 31 -33.99 8.27 22.92
N SER A 32 -34.63 7.22 23.45
CA SER A 32 -36.03 6.89 23.23
C SER A 32 -36.92 7.50 24.29
N LYS A 33 -38.13 7.92 23.89
CA LYS A 33 -39.15 8.36 24.84
C LYS A 33 -39.65 7.23 25.75
N ALA A 34 -39.35 5.98 25.42
CA ALA A 34 -39.74 4.79 26.19
C ALA A 34 -38.77 4.44 27.32
N GLY A 35 -37.80 5.31 27.65
CA GLY A 35 -36.91 5.12 28.81
C GLY A 35 -35.70 4.23 28.53
N PHE A 36 -35.07 4.35 27.37
CA PHE A 36 -33.79 3.68 27.04
C PHE A 36 -33.01 4.50 26.01
N SER A 37 -31.73 4.21 25.88
CA SER A 37 -30.88 4.80 24.85
C SER A 37 -30.42 3.72 23.86
N PHE A 38 -30.35 4.08 22.57
CA PHE A 38 -29.65 3.35 21.55
C PHE A 38 -28.23 3.88 21.45
N LEU A 39 -27.23 2.98 21.56
CA LEU A 39 -25.84 3.28 21.33
C LEU A 39 -25.40 2.51 20.08
N GLU A 40 -24.76 3.15 19.13
CA GLU A 40 -24.07 2.48 18.05
C GLU A 40 -22.59 2.35 18.41
N LEU A 41 -22.07 1.13 18.47
CA LEU A 41 -20.68 0.83 18.81
C LEU A 41 -19.93 0.29 17.60
N ASN A 42 -18.65 0.61 17.55
CA ASN A 42 -17.69 0.04 16.61
C ASN A 42 -16.35 -0.19 17.32
N ASP A 43 -15.74 -1.36 17.11
CA ASP A 43 -14.44 -1.74 17.65
C ASP A 43 -13.32 -1.81 16.60
N GLY A 44 -13.65 -1.49 15.34
CA GLY A 44 -12.72 -1.56 14.20
C GLY A 44 -12.67 -2.92 13.51
N SER A 45 -13.25 -3.98 14.07
CA SER A 45 -13.21 -5.34 13.51
C SER A 45 -13.95 -5.48 12.18
N CYS A 46 -14.96 -4.63 11.93
CA CYS A 46 -15.72 -4.58 10.68
C CYS A 46 -16.15 -3.15 10.34
N PHE A 47 -16.71 -2.97 9.15
CA PHE A 47 -17.24 -1.67 8.71
C PHE A 47 -18.49 -1.27 9.49
N GLY A 48 -19.41 -2.21 9.70
CA GLY A 48 -20.69 -1.97 10.34
C GLY A 48 -20.58 -1.73 11.84
N ASN A 49 -21.58 -1.04 12.40
CA ASN A 49 -21.74 -0.87 13.83
C ASN A 49 -22.69 -1.94 14.39
N ILE A 50 -22.68 -2.13 15.72
CA ILE A 50 -23.72 -2.87 16.43
C ILE A 50 -24.56 -1.94 17.28
N GLN A 51 -25.89 -2.13 17.29
CA GLN A 51 -26.79 -1.38 18.14
C GLN A 51 -26.83 -2.00 19.54
N VAL A 52 -26.71 -1.16 20.55
CA VAL A 52 -26.88 -1.53 21.97
C VAL A 52 -28.09 -0.81 22.54
N ILE A 53 -28.97 -1.55 23.15
CA ILE A 53 -30.13 -1.03 23.91
C ILE A 53 -29.73 -0.92 25.38
N ALA A 54 -29.61 0.30 25.88
CA ALA A 54 -29.28 0.58 27.26
C ALA A 54 -30.55 1.07 28.00
N SER A 55 -31.13 0.23 28.85
CA SER A 55 -32.33 0.58 29.66
C SER A 55 -32.03 1.68 30.67
N ALA A 56 -33.04 2.50 30.99
CA ALA A 56 -32.97 3.45 32.09
C ALA A 56 -32.85 2.79 33.47
N ASP A 57 -33.08 1.49 33.57
CA ASP A 57 -32.92 0.72 34.81
C ASP A 57 -31.45 0.42 35.14
N LEU A 58 -30.51 0.67 34.21
CA LEU A 58 -29.09 0.53 34.46
C LEU A 58 -28.63 1.55 35.52
N GLU A 59 -27.88 1.08 36.50
CA GLU A 59 -27.50 1.85 37.69
C GLU A 59 -26.82 3.19 37.35
N ASN A 60 -26.01 3.21 36.30
CA ASN A 60 -25.27 4.40 35.85
C ASN A 60 -25.91 5.14 34.66
N TYR A 61 -27.21 4.84 34.35
CA TYR A 61 -27.87 5.40 33.18
C TYR A 61 -27.86 6.92 33.13
N GLU A 62 -28.38 7.55 34.22
CA GLU A 62 -28.49 9.01 34.28
C GLU A 62 -27.14 9.72 34.42
N GLN A 63 -26.21 9.13 35.17
CA GLN A 63 -24.94 9.76 35.52
C GLN A 63 -23.86 9.62 34.45
N GLU A 64 -23.87 8.51 33.67
CA GLU A 64 -22.83 8.19 32.71
C GLU A 64 -23.39 7.94 31.29
N ILE A 65 -24.38 7.03 31.14
CA ILE A 65 -24.84 6.63 29.79
C ILE A 65 -25.43 7.79 29.00
N LYS A 66 -26.22 8.64 29.68
CA LYS A 66 -26.76 9.86 29.07
C LYS A 66 -25.73 10.90 28.66
N LYS A 67 -24.49 10.80 29.14
CA LYS A 67 -23.38 11.69 28.75
C LYS A 67 -22.57 11.16 27.59
N LEU A 68 -22.81 9.91 27.15
CA LEU A 68 -22.10 9.32 26.04
C LEU A 68 -22.36 10.10 24.75
N SER A 69 -21.30 10.31 24.00
CA SER A 69 -21.29 10.99 22.71
C SER A 69 -20.34 10.25 21.75
N ALA A 70 -20.29 10.70 20.51
CA ALA A 70 -19.33 10.16 19.55
C ALA A 70 -17.90 10.27 20.08
N GLY A 71 -17.15 9.17 20.01
CA GLY A 71 -15.76 9.11 20.49
C GLY A 71 -15.58 8.60 21.92
N CYS A 72 -16.63 8.51 22.74
CA CYS A 72 -16.58 7.85 24.06
C CYS A 72 -16.25 6.37 23.91
N SER A 73 -15.55 5.78 24.89
CA SER A 73 -15.19 4.35 24.91
C SER A 73 -15.93 3.63 26.04
N VAL A 74 -16.46 2.45 25.72
CA VAL A 74 -17.29 1.66 26.64
C VAL A 74 -17.00 0.17 26.55
N SER A 75 -17.29 -0.56 27.64
CA SER A 75 -17.54 -2.00 27.64
C SER A 75 -19.02 -2.25 27.92
N VAL A 76 -19.63 -3.14 27.18
CA VAL A 76 -21.04 -3.52 27.30
C VAL A 76 -21.13 -5.01 27.57
N VAL A 77 -21.77 -5.38 28.67
CA VAL A 77 -22.21 -6.76 28.94
C VAL A 77 -23.67 -6.85 28.54
N GLY A 78 -24.04 -7.84 27.74
CA GLY A 78 -25.43 -7.95 27.30
C GLY A 78 -25.73 -9.23 26.55
N LEU A 79 -27.00 -9.43 26.28
CA LEU A 79 -27.53 -10.55 25.48
C LEU A 79 -27.63 -10.14 24.00
N VAL A 80 -27.07 -10.95 23.12
CA VAL A 80 -27.26 -10.78 21.67
C VAL A 80 -28.68 -11.21 21.32
N LYS A 81 -29.45 -10.32 20.71
CA LYS A 81 -30.81 -10.58 20.24
C LYS A 81 -30.94 -10.36 18.75
N GLU A 82 -31.93 -11.01 18.14
CA GLU A 82 -32.36 -10.67 16.80
C GLU A 82 -32.89 -9.23 16.78
N SER A 83 -32.41 -8.43 15.82
CA SER A 83 -32.84 -7.05 15.73
C SER A 83 -34.10 -6.89 14.89
N PRO A 84 -35.13 -6.18 15.36
CA PRO A 84 -36.29 -5.80 14.56
C PRO A 84 -35.96 -4.68 13.55
N GLY A 85 -34.77 -4.07 13.66
CA GLY A 85 -34.36 -2.95 12.82
C GLY A 85 -33.99 -3.38 11.41
N LYS A 86 -34.35 -2.58 10.41
CA LYS A 86 -33.93 -2.83 9.02
C LYS A 86 -32.43 -2.60 8.88
N GLY A 87 -31.74 -3.54 8.18
CA GLY A 87 -30.31 -3.41 7.84
C GLY A 87 -29.36 -3.88 8.92
N GLN A 88 -29.83 -4.52 9.98
CA GLN A 88 -29.01 -5.17 11.01
C GLN A 88 -29.63 -6.51 11.42
N THR A 89 -28.79 -7.54 11.60
CA THR A 89 -29.24 -8.89 11.98
C THR A 89 -29.41 -8.99 13.48
N THR A 90 -28.52 -8.40 14.25
CA THR A 90 -28.42 -8.53 15.70
C THR A 90 -28.37 -7.15 16.39
N GLU A 91 -28.76 -7.14 17.65
CA GLU A 91 -28.55 -6.02 18.57
C GLU A 91 -28.23 -6.55 19.98
N ILE A 92 -27.72 -5.71 20.84
CA ILE A 92 -27.37 -6.08 22.22
C ILE A 92 -28.35 -5.48 23.21
N GLU A 93 -29.01 -6.32 23.98
CA GLU A 93 -29.71 -5.85 25.20
C GLU A 93 -28.71 -5.79 26.33
N ALA A 94 -28.32 -4.56 26.71
CA ALA A 94 -27.28 -4.35 27.72
C ALA A 94 -27.80 -4.68 29.13
N THR A 95 -27.02 -5.47 29.87
CA THR A 95 -27.21 -5.73 31.30
C THR A 95 -26.26 -4.89 32.16
N ALA A 96 -25.14 -4.45 31.60
CA ALA A 96 -24.22 -3.50 32.20
C ALA A 96 -23.48 -2.70 31.15
N VAL A 97 -23.17 -1.45 31.43
CA VAL A 97 -22.33 -0.58 30.60
C VAL A 97 -21.27 0.06 31.49
N THR A 98 -20.00 -0.15 31.15
CA THR A 98 -18.87 0.53 31.83
C THR A 98 -18.32 1.60 30.90
N VAL A 99 -18.27 2.83 31.37
CA VAL A 99 -17.67 3.94 30.61
C VAL A 99 -16.20 4.05 30.97
N HIS A 100 -15.30 3.88 29.97
CA HIS A 100 -13.85 3.97 30.15
C HIS A 100 -13.35 5.40 29.93
N GLY A 101 -13.92 6.11 28.98
CA GLY A 101 -13.52 7.47 28.65
C GLY A 101 -14.63 8.25 27.96
N LEU A 102 -14.81 9.48 28.41
CA LEU A 102 -15.71 10.45 27.78
C LEU A 102 -14.96 11.23 26.70
N ALA A 103 -15.66 11.64 25.67
CA ALA A 103 -15.18 12.60 24.67
C ALA A 103 -15.90 13.93 24.90
N ASP A 104 -15.12 14.99 25.01
CA ASP A 104 -15.69 16.33 25.12
C ASP A 104 -16.34 16.73 23.80
N THR A 105 -17.64 16.98 23.83
CA THR A 105 -18.44 17.27 22.63
C THR A 105 -18.11 18.62 21.98
N GLU A 106 -17.50 19.54 22.71
CA GLU A 106 -17.13 20.86 22.20
C GLU A 106 -15.80 20.82 21.46
N THR A 107 -14.85 20.02 21.94
CA THR A 107 -13.49 19.96 21.39
C THR A 107 -13.21 18.76 20.47
N TYR A 108 -14.05 17.69 20.53
CA TYR A 108 -13.87 16.52 19.70
C TYR A 108 -14.03 16.84 18.21
N PRO A 109 -12.97 16.72 17.37
CA PRO A 109 -12.98 17.29 16.04
C PRO A 109 -13.82 16.50 15.03
N LEU A 110 -14.09 15.19 15.29
CA LEU A 110 -14.87 14.33 14.41
C LEU A 110 -16.37 14.47 14.70
N GLN A 111 -16.91 15.62 14.38
CA GLN A 111 -18.34 15.91 14.50
C GLN A 111 -19.19 15.15 13.47
N LYS A 112 -20.51 15.04 13.71
CA LYS A 112 -21.47 14.38 12.80
C LYS A 112 -21.70 15.20 11.52
N LYS A 113 -20.64 15.41 10.73
CA LYS A 113 -20.64 16.09 9.44
C LYS A 113 -19.61 15.46 8.51
N ARG A 114 -19.71 15.72 7.21
CA ARG A 114 -18.66 15.31 6.28
C ARG A 114 -17.42 16.16 6.51
N HIS A 115 -16.28 15.51 6.69
CA HIS A 115 -14.96 16.15 6.78
C HIS A 115 -14.24 15.98 5.43
N SER A 116 -13.46 16.99 5.03
CA SER A 116 -12.58 16.85 3.87
C SER A 116 -11.36 15.99 4.23
N PHE A 117 -10.74 15.36 3.23
CA PHE A 117 -9.53 14.58 3.45
C PHE A 117 -8.35 15.47 3.88
N GLU A 118 -8.28 16.70 3.38
CA GLU A 118 -7.29 17.71 3.80
C GLU A 118 -7.38 17.96 5.31
N PHE A 119 -8.58 18.21 5.82
CA PHE A 119 -8.78 18.38 7.27
C PHE A 119 -8.40 17.11 8.03
N LEU A 120 -8.78 15.92 7.55
CA LEU A 120 -8.46 14.67 8.23
C LEU A 120 -6.95 14.39 8.27
N ARG A 121 -6.17 14.91 7.32
CA ARG A 121 -4.69 14.85 7.38
C ARG A 121 -4.13 15.67 8.53
N THR A 122 -4.73 16.83 8.88
CA THR A 122 -4.28 17.65 10.00
C THR A 122 -4.57 17.02 11.37
N ILE A 123 -5.43 16.01 11.42
CA ILE A 123 -5.76 15.24 12.61
C ILE A 123 -5.54 13.73 12.36
N ALA A 124 -4.42 13.36 11.71
CA ALA A 124 -4.15 12.01 11.27
C ALA A 124 -4.25 10.97 12.40
N HIS A 125 -3.92 11.34 13.64
CA HIS A 125 -4.04 10.49 14.84
C HIS A 125 -5.49 10.13 15.21
N LEU A 126 -6.48 10.87 14.73
CA LEU A 126 -7.92 10.59 14.96
C LEU A 126 -8.63 10.05 13.73
N ARG A 127 -8.08 10.22 12.53
CA ARG A 127 -8.75 9.82 11.28
C ARG A 127 -9.09 8.32 11.19
N PRO A 128 -8.39 7.36 11.87
CA PRO A 128 -8.81 5.96 11.89
C PRO A 128 -10.21 5.73 12.50
N ARG A 129 -10.71 6.67 13.30
CA ARG A 129 -12.06 6.63 13.85
C ARG A 129 -13.16 6.96 12.84
N THR A 130 -12.81 7.37 11.61
CA THR A 130 -13.76 7.60 10.52
C THR A 130 -14.01 6.32 9.72
N ASN A 131 -15.17 6.22 9.07
CA ASN A 131 -15.49 5.06 8.25
C ASN A 131 -14.48 4.85 7.12
N THR A 132 -14.10 5.93 6.42
CA THR A 132 -13.14 5.85 5.31
C THR A 132 -11.79 5.29 5.75
N PHE A 133 -11.20 5.83 6.82
CA PHE A 133 -9.86 5.41 7.24
C PHE A 133 -9.87 4.09 8.01
N GLY A 134 -10.98 3.73 8.66
CA GLY A 134 -11.19 2.38 9.19
C GLY A 134 -11.25 1.35 8.06
N ALA A 135 -11.99 1.64 6.99
CA ALA A 135 -12.07 0.78 5.80
C ALA A 135 -10.71 0.64 5.11
N ILE A 136 -9.97 1.75 4.89
CA ILE A 136 -8.60 1.71 4.34
C ILE A 136 -7.68 0.82 5.18
N ALA A 137 -7.75 0.91 6.52
CA ALA A 137 -6.90 0.11 7.39
C ALA A 137 -7.20 -1.40 7.27
N ARG A 138 -8.49 -1.80 7.20
CA ARG A 138 -8.88 -3.20 7.02
C ARG A 138 -8.50 -3.73 5.64
N VAL A 139 -8.73 -2.95 4.57
CA VAL A 139 -8.32 -3.33 3.21
C VAL A 139 -6.79 -3.44 3.11
N ARG A 140 -6.03 -2.50 3.72
CA ARG A 140 -4.56 -2.59 3.79
C ARG A 140 -4.12 -3.88 4.49
N ASN A 141 -4.72 -4.20 5.63
CA ASN A 141 -4.42 -5.44 6.36
C ASN A 141 -4.72 -6.69 5.49
N CYS A 142 -5.85 -6.70 4.78
CA CYS A 142 -6.21 -7.78 3.87
C CYS A 142 -5.18 -7.93 2.74
N ILE A 143 -4.78 -6.84 2.09
CA ILE A 143 -3.78 -6.85 1.02
C ILE A 143 -2.43 -7.35 1.53
N CYS A 144 -1.95 -6.86 2.68
CA CYS A 144 -0.68 -7.32 3.25
C CYS A 144 -0.69 -8.83 3.52
N ASN A 145 -1.78 -9.35 4.11
CA ASN A 145 -1.93 -10.77 4.36
C ASN A 145 -2.00 -11.58 3.03
N SER A 146 -2.74 -11.09 2.04
CA SER A 146 -2.84 -11.71 0.72
C SER A 146 -1.48 -11.82 0.02
N ILE A 147 -0.65 -10.76 0.09
CA ILE A 147 0.71 -10.76 -0.45
C ILE A 147 1.57 -11.84 0.21
N HIS A 148 1.58 -11.91 1.55
CA HIS A 148 2.34 -12.93 2.26
C HIS A 148 1.85 -14.35 1.92
N GLN A 149 0.54 -14.57 1.90
CA GLN A 149 -0.03 -15.87 1.54
C GLN A 149 0.35 -16.27 0.12
N PHE A 150 0.20 -15.37 -0.86
CA PHE A 150 0.55 -15.63 -2.26
C PHE A 150 1.99 -16.11 -2.42
N PHE A 151 2.94 -15.37 -1.87
CA PHE A 151 4.35 -15.72 -2.03
C PHE A 151 4.74 -16.99 -1.27
N GLN A 152 4.25 -17.19 -0.05
CA GLN A 152 4.58 -18.38 0.75
C GLN A 152 3.94 -19.65 0.16
N GLU A 153 2.71 -19.59 -0.34
CA GLU A 153 2.05 -20.71 -1.03
C GLU A 153 2.79 -21.09 -2.32
N ASP A 154 3.41 -20.12 -3.01
CA ASP A 154 4.23 -20.34 -4.21
C ASP A 154 5.70 -20.67 -3.89
N GLY A 155 6.05 -20.87 -2.61
CA GLY A 155 7.37 -21.33 -2.14
C GLY A 155 8.44 -20.25 -2.10
N PHE A 156 8.08 -18.97 -2.00
CA PHE A 156 9.02 -17.88 -1.77
C PHE A 156 9.40 -17.76 -0.30
N LEU A 157 10.62 -17.35 -0.03
CA LEU A 157 11.09 -16.99 1.30
C LEU A 157 11.00 -15.48 1.52
N TYR A 158 10.42 -15.07 2.64
CA TYR A 158 10.43 -13.67 3.06
C TYR A 158 11.81 -13.28 3.61
N ILE A 159 12.42 -12.27 3.02
CA ILE A 159 13.76 -11.78 3.36
C ILE A 159 13.69 -10.36 3.89
N HIS A 160 14.39 -10.11 5.01
CA HIS A 160 14.65 -8.77 5.49
C HIS A 160 15.85 -8.19 4.76
N THR A 161 15.65 -7.05 4.08
CA THR A 161 16.73 -6.25 3.49
C THR A 161 16.98 -4.99 4.32
N PRO A 162 18.22 -4.50 4.42
CA PRO A 162 18.54 -3.34 5.26
C PRO A 162 17.78 -2.09 4.84
N VAL A 163 17.25 -1.36 5.82
CA VAL A 163 16.65 -0.03 5.59
C VAL A 163 17.73 1.05 5.47
N ILE A 164 18.87 0.88 6.16
CA ILE A 164 20.04 1.76 6.04
C ILE A 164 21.02 1.11 5.07
N THR A 165 21.39 1.84 4.02
CA THR A 165 22.26 1.36 2.95
C THR A 165 23.36 2.36 2.64
N THR A 166 24.45 1.88 2.04
CA THR A 166 25.51 2.71 1.44
C THR A 166 25.49 2.67 -0.08
N SER A 167 24.51 2.00 -0.69
CA SER A 167 24.38 1.80 -2.13
C SER A 167 23.09 2.41 -2.66
N ASP A 168 23.15 3.06 -3.82
CA ASP A 168 21.97 3.53 -4.54
C ASP A 168 21.53 2.49 -5.55
N CYS A 169 20.38 1.85 -5.32
CA CYS A 169 19.83 0.83 -6.20
C CYS A 169 19.41 1.40 -7.57
N GLU A 170 18.87 2.60 -7.60
CA GLU A 170 18.33 3.20 -8.83
C GLU A 170 19.36 4.07 -9.57
N GLY A 171 20.49 4.38 -8.92
CA GLY A 171 21.62 5.12 -9.53
C GLY A 171 21.37 6.62 -9.78
N ALA A 172 20.22 7.15 -9.36
CA ALA A 172 19.83 8.55 -9.52
C ALA A 172 18.87 9.00 -8.40
N GLY A 173 18.71 8.19 -7.35
CA GLY A 173 17.73 8.44 -6.31
C GLY A 173 18.16 9.58 -5.39
N GLU A 174 17.28 10.56 -5.17
CA GLU A 174 17.44 11.47 -4.05
C GLU A 174 17.18 10.68 -2.76
N MET A 175 18.25 10.31 -2.05
CA MET A 175 18.19 9.54 -0.82
C MET A 175 18.21 10.44 0.41
N PHE A 176 17.46 10.08 1.44
CA PHE A 176 17.61 10.69 2.77
C PHE A 176 18.91 10.20 3.40
N GLN A 177 19.79 11.14 3.78
CA GLN A 177 21.03 10.82 4.46
C GLN A 177 20.77 10.47 5.93
N VAL A 178 21.43 9.41 6.41
CA VAL A 178 21.45 9.00 7.82
C VAL A 178 22.80 9.34 8.39
N THR A 179 22.84 10.15 9.45
CA THR A 179 24.08 10.58 10.10
C THR A 179 23.88 10.80 11.60
N THR A 180 24.94 10.58 12.38
CA THR A 180 25.02 10.92 13.80
C THR A 180 25.88 12.16 14.03
N LEU A 181 26.42 12.77 12.98
CA LEU A 181 27.21 14.02 13.09
C LEU A 181 26.33 15.20 13.49
N GLU A 182 26.84 16.07 14.36
CA GLU A 182 26.17 17.33 14.70
C GLU A 182 26.22 18.27 13.47
N LEU A 183 25.05 18.59 12.89
CA LEU A 183 24.95 19.35 11.64
C LEU A 183 25.51 20.79 11.72
N ASP A 184 25.61 21.38 12.93
CA ASP A 184 26.22 22.69 13.17
C ASP A 184 27.77 22.65 13.32
N LYS A 185 28.35 21.45 13.49
CA LYS A 185 29.78 21.21 13.70
C LYS A 185 30.32 20.04 12.89
N VAL A 186 29.84 19.92 11.65
CA VAL A 186 30.25 18.83 10.78
C VAL A 186 31.79 18.82 10.57
N PRO A 187 32.50 17.71 10.89
CA PRO A 187 33.93 17.57 10.63
C PRO A 187 34.18 17.59 9.12
N LYS A 188 35.30 18.24 8.73
CA LYS A 188 35.67 18.40 7.32
C LYS A 188 37.12 18.08 7.07
N THR A 189 37.37 17.36 5.97
CA THR A 189 38.70 17.14 5.41
C THR A 189 38.69 17.62 3.96
N GLU A 190 39.59 18.50 3.56
CA GLU A 190 39.67 19.11 2.21
C GLU A 190 38.33 19.75 1.77
N ALA A 191 37.67 20.46 2.67
CA ALA A 191 36.35 21.09 2.48
C ALA A 191 35.16 20.14 2.23
N LYS A 192 35.36 18.82 2.27
CA LYS A 192 34.29 17.80 2.22
C LYS A 192 33.99 17.30 3.64
N VAL A 193 32.76 16.79 3.83
CA VAL A 193 32.37 16.14 5.08
C VAL A 193 33.26 14.92 5.32
N ASP A 194 33.81 14.83 6.52
CA ASP A 194 34.65 13.70 6.94
C ASP A 194 33.76 12.60 7.58
N PHE A 195 33.23 11.74 6.78
CA PHE A 195 32.38 10.65 7.24
C PHE A 195 33.09 9.52 7.98
N THR A 196 34.45 9.54 8.05
CA THR A 196 35.19 8.59 8.90
C THR A 196 34.93 8.83 10.39
N GLN A 197 34.35 9.98 10.75
CA GLN A 197 33.92 10.33 12.10
C GLN A 197 32.41 10.07 12.34
N ASP A 198 31.67 9.59 11.33
CA ASP A 198 30.28 9.22 11.47
C ASP A 198 30.14 7.75 11.91
N PHE A 199 28.91 7.35 12.29
CA PHE A 199 28.62 6.04 12.88
C PHE A 199 29.08 4.83 12.02
N PHE A 200 28.96 4.94 10.70
CA PHE A 200 29.31 3.87 9.75
C PHE A 200 30.68 4.06 9.07
N ASP A 201 31.49 5.03 9.48
CA ASP A 201 32.74 5.43 8.84
C ASP A 201 32.60 5.76 7.35
N ARG A 202 31.40 6.02 6.87
CA ARG A 202 31.06 6.34 5.47
C ARG A 202 29.66 6.94 5.35
N PRO A 203 29.32 7.59 4.22
CA PRO A 203 27.97 8.05 3.97
C PRO A 203 26.97 6.88 4.00
N ALA A 204 25.85 7.06 4.72
CA ALA A 204 24.75 6.11 4.79
C ALA A 204 23.41 6.81 4.52
N TYR A 205 22.46 6.07 4.01
CA TYR A 205 21.19 6.60 3.52
C TYR A 205 20.04 5.67 3.89
N LEU A 206 18.80 6.17 3.85
CA LEU A 206 17.61 5.33 3.83
C LEU A 206 17.42 4.75 2.43
N THR A 207 17.12 3.45 2.36
CA THR A 207 17.04 2.72 1.11
C THR A 207 15.87 3.18 0.21
N VAL A 208 16.08 3.18 -1.09
CA VAL A 208 15.04 3.39 -2.11
C VAL A 208 14.40 2.08 -2.59
N SER A 209 15.06 0.92 -2.34
CA SER A 209 14.63 -0.42 -2.74
C SER A 209 15.48 -1.48 -2.03
N GLY A 210 14.89 -2.63 -1.73
CA GLY A 210 15.61 -3.80 -1.23
C GLY A 210 16.07 -4.76 -2.31
N GLN A 211 15.95 -4.40 -3.60
CA GLN A 211 16.18 -5.28 -4.75
C GLN A 211 17.57 -5.89 -4.76
N LEU A 212 18.64 -5.06 -4.67
CA LEU A 212 20.01 -5.56 -4.86
C LEU A 212 20.40 -6.59 -3.78
N GLU A 213 19.98 -6.37 -2.55
CA GLU A 213 20.19 -7.30 -1.45
C GLU A 213 19.30 -8.54 -1.58
N ALA A 214 18.06 -8.40 -2.10
CA ALA A 214 17.19 -9.54 -2.38
C ALA A 214 17.75 -10.44 -3.50
N GLU A 215 18.39 -9.88 -4.52
CA GLU A 215 19.08 -10.65 -5.56
C GLU A 215 20.18 -11.57 -4.99
N ILE A 216 20.87 -11.17 -3.90
CA ILE A 216 21.85 -12.00 -3.22
C ILE A 216 21.20 -13.28 -2.73
N PHE A 217 20.05 -13.14 -2.07
CA PHE A 217 19.31 -14.27 -1.53
C PHE A 217 18.64 -15.11 -2.63
N ALA A 218 18.14 -14.49 -3.69
CA ALA A 218 17.60 -15.22 -4.84
C ALA A 218 18.65 -16.09 -5.52
N CYS A 219 19.87 -15.58 -5.73
CA CYS A 219 20.99 -16.32 -6.30
C CYS A 219 21.52 -17.45 -5.38
N GLY A 220 21.08 -17.53 -4.13
CA GLY A 220 21.42 -18.59 -3.19
C GLY A 220 20.27 -19.51 -2.80
N LEU A 221 19.03 -19.00 -2.81
CA LEU A 221 17.84 -19.66 -2.26
C LEU A 221 16.70 -19.85 -3.28
N GLY A 222 16.86 -19.31 -4.49
CA GLY A 222 15.91 -19.47 -5.60
C GLY A 222 14.84 -18.41 -5.67
N LYS A 223 13.79 -18.47 -4.84
CA LYS A 223 12.68 -17.50 -4.86
C LYS A 223 12.56 -16.80 -3.52
N VAL A 224 12.68 -15.49 -3.53
CA VAL A 224 12.59 -14.65 -2.32
C VAL A 224 11.72 -13.44 -2.57
N TYR A 225 11.23 -12.81 -1.51
CA TYR A 225 10.62 -11.50 -1.59
C TYR A 225 10.95 -10.66 -0.36
N THR A 226 11.08 -9.36 -0.54
CA THR A 226 11.09 -8.38 0.55
C THR A 226 9.76 -7.64 0.58
N PHE A 227 9.34 -7.21 1.76
CA PHE A 227 8.15 -6.41 1.96
C PHE A 227 8.42 -5.45 3.11
N GLY A 228 8.73 -4.22 2.80
CA GLY A 228 9.19 -3.26 3.78
C GLY A 228 9.13 -1.80 3.32
N PRO A 229 9.49 -0.87 4.22
CA PRO A 229 9.51 0.56 3.91
C PRO A 229 10.66 0.92 2.96
N THR A 230 10.37 1.84 2.05
CA THR A 230 11.33 2.49 1.16
C THR A 230 11.16 3.99 1.21
N PHE A 231 12.20 4.74 0.85
CA PHE A 231 12.28 6.17 1.06
C PHE A 231 12.80 6.87 -0.18
N ARG A 232 12.16 7.97 -0.60
CA ARG A 232 12.62 8.82 -1.70
C ARG A 232 12.52 10.28 -1.30
N ALA A 233 13.63 11.00 -1.39
CA ALA A 233 13.72 12.41 -1.01
C ALA A 233 13.29 13.37 -2.14
N GLU A 234 12.59 12.87 -3.14
CA GLU A 234 12.11 13.64 -4.28
C GLU A 234 11.20 14.80 -3.84
N ASN A 235 11.50 15.99 -4.32
CA ASN A 235 10.67 17.17 -4.05
C ASN A 235 9.43 17.19 -4.97
N SER A 236 8.57 16.19 -4.81
CA SER A 236 7.34 16.01 -5.60
C SER A 236 6.09 16.16 -4.74
N ASN A 237 5.21 17.10 -5.11
CA ASN A 237 3.95 17.39 -4.42
C ASN A 237 2.72 16.84 -5.17
N THR A 238 2.85 15.77 -5.95
CA THR A 238 1.73 15.18 -6.68
C THR A 238 0.83 14.30 -5.79
N ALA A 239 -0.32 13.90 -6.30
CA ALA A 239 -1.23 12.97 -5.63
C ALA A 239 -0.74 11.51 -5.61
N ARG A 240 0.43 11.23 -6.20
CA ARG A 240 0.99 9.88 -6.42
C ARG A 240 2.35 9.65 -5.76
N HIS A 241 2.94 10.66 -5.08
CA HIS A 241 4.26 10.57 -4.47
C HIS A 241 4.19 10.71 -2.96
N LEU A 242 4.97 9.87 -2.30
CA LEU A 242 5.26 9.87 -0.87
C LEU A 242 6.76 9.76 -0.68
N ALA A 243 7.30 10.37 0.38
CA ALA A 243 8.70 10.26 0.75
C ALA A 243 9.00 8.94 1.51
N GLU A 244 7.98 8.33 2.11
CA GLU A 244 8.02 7.01 2.76
C GLU A 244 6.82 6.20 2.31
N PHE A 245 7.04 4.99 1.83
CA PHE A 245 6.01 4.06 1.36
C PHE A 245 6.51 2.61 1.49
N TRP A 246 5.65 1.62 1.22
CA TRP A 246 6.01 0.22 1.32
C TRP A 246 6.13 -0.42 -0.05
N MET A 247 7.22 -1.17 -0.25
CA MET A 247 7.46 -1.95 -1.46
C MET A 247 7.38 -3.44 -1.18
N VAL A 248 6.83 -4.17 -2.15
CA VAL A 248 6.92 -5.62 -2.26
C VAL A 248 7.82 -5.93 -3.44
N GLU A 249 8.92 -6.64 -3.21
CA GLU A 249 9.97 -6.83 -4.21
C GLU A 249 10.39 -8.31 -4.24
N PRO A 250 9.73 -9.15 -5.06
CA PRO A 250 10.17 -10.52 -5.30
C PRO A 250 11.37 -10.55 -6.25
N GLU A 251 12.29 -11.49 -6.00
CA GLU A 251 13.42 -11.83 -6.87
C GLU A 251 13.49 -13.34 -7.05
N MET A 252 13.65 -13.80 -8.30
CA MET A 252 13.50 -15.20 -8.68
C MET A 252 14.63 -15.66 -9.58
N ALA A 253 15.47 -16.55 -9.06
CA ALA A 253 16.51 -17.22 -9.86
C ALA A 253 15.87 -18.22 -10.85
N PHE A 254 16.49 -18.35 -12.03
CA PHE A 254 16.05 -19.18 -13.16
C PHE A 254 14.74 -18.75 -13.82
N TYR A 255 14.25 -17.55 -13.51
CA TYR A 255 13.07 -16.95 -14.12
C TYR A 255 13.50 -15.90 -15.16
N ASP A 256 12.89 -15.95 -16.33
CA ASP A 256 13.04 -14.92 -17.36
C ASP A 256 11.98 -13.81 -17.23
N LEU A 257 11.95 -12.88 -18.19
CA LEU A 257 10.98 -11.79 -18.20
C LEU A 257 9.53 -12.30 -18.30
N GLU A 258 9.31 -13.37 -19.07
CA GLU A 258 8.00 -13.97 -19.28
C GLU A 258 7.45 -14.60 -18.00
N ASP A 259 8.31 -15.30 -17.26
CA ASP A 259 8.00 -15.83 -15.93
C ASP A 259 7.65 -14.71 -14.95
N ASN A 260 8.42 -13.63 -14.98
CA ASN A 260 8.22 -12.45 -14.14
C ASN A 260 6.84 -11.81 -14.37
N MET A 261 6.45 -11.61 -15.64
CA MET A 261 5.13 -11.11 -16.02
C MET A 261 4.00 -12.00 -15.49
N ARG A 262 4.16 -13.34 -15.58
CA ARG A 262 3.16 -14.30 -15.06
C ARG A 262 2.98 -14.21 -13.55
N VAL A 263 4.08 -14.06 -12.80
CA VAL A 263 4.03 -13.92 -11.33
C VAL A 263 3.32 -12.61 -10.95
N ALA A 264 3.66 -11.49 -11.61
CA ALA A 264 3.06 -10.19 -11.38
C ALA A 264 1.54 -10.19 -11.61
N GLU A 265 1.10 -10.76 -12.75
CA GLU A 265 -0.33 -10.89 -13.08
C GLU A 265 -1.08 -11.76 -12.05
N ARG A 266 -0.56 -12.94 -11.71
CA ARG A 266 -1.15 -13.85 -10.72
C ARG A 266 -1.29 -13.20 -9.35
N MET A 267 -0.26 -12.46 -8.92
CA MET A 267 -0.26 -11.76 -7.63
C MET A 267 -1.34 -10.68 -7.57
N LEU A 268 -1.44 -9.83 -8.59
CA LEU A 268 -2.47 -8.77 -8.63
C LEU A 268 -3.88 -9.37 -8.62
N LYS A 269 -4.14 -10.38 -9.46
CA LYS A 269 -5.44 -11.07 -9.48
C LYS A 269 -5.79 -11.71 -8.13
N ARG A 270 -4.82 -12.29 -7.43
CA ARG A 270 -5.02 -12.85 -6.08
C ARG A 270 -5.37 -11.75 -5.07
N ILE A 271 -4.64 -10.64 -5.06
CA ILE A 271 -4.90 -9.51 -4.16
C ILE A 271 -6.32 -8.97 -4.37
N PHE A 272 -6.70 -8.73 -5.62
CA PHE A 272 -8.02 -8.16 -5.93
C PHE A 272 -9.17 -9.10 -5.55
N ARG A 273 -9.02 -10.40 -5.80
CA ARG A 273 -10.00 -11.42 -5.37
C ARG A 273 -10.13 -11.44 -3.85
N ASP A 274 -9.00 -11.53 -3.13
CA ASP A 274 -8.99 -11.59 -1.67
C ASP A 274 -9.66 -10.36 -1.04
N VAL A 275 -9.47 -9.17 -1.61
CA VAL A 275 -10.10 -7.93 -1.10
C VAL A 275 -11.62 -7.96 -1.32
N LEU A 276 -12.09 -8.36 -2.49
CA LEU A 276 -13.53 -8.46 -2.76
C LEU A 276 -14.22 -9.51 -1.89
N GLU A 277 -13.55 -10.64 -1.63
CA GLU A 277 -14.09 -11.73 -0.82
C GLU A 277 -14.03 -11.44 0.69
N LYS A 278 -12.93 -10.85 1.19
CA LYS A 278 -12.66 -10.73 2.63
C LYS A 278 -13.05 -9.37 3.22
N CYS A 279 -13.25 -8.33 2.37
CA CYS A 279 -13.61 -6.98 2.79
C CYS A 279 -14.89 -6.46 2.07
N PRO A 280 -15.97 -7.24 1.92
CA PRO A 280 -17.09 -6.86 1.07
C PRO A 280 -17.81 -5.58 1.53
N GLU A 281 -18.04 -5.37 2.84
CA GLU A 281 -18.69 -4.16 3.36
C GLU A 281 -17.82 -2.91 3.13
N ASP A 282 -16.50 -3.04 3.27
CA ASP A 282 -15.55 -1.94 3.02
C ASP A 282 -15.52 -1.60 1.52
N MET A 283 -15.50 -2.61 0.66
CA MET A 283 -15.50 -2.40 -0.79
C MET A 283 -16.82 -1.81 -1.30
N GLU A 284 -17.95 -2.23 -0.73
CA GLU A 284 -19.24 -1.61 -1.03
C GLU A 284 -19.25 -0.12 -0.64
N PHE A 285 -18.67 0.22 0.52
CA PHE A 285 -18.52 1.61 0.94
C PHE A 285 -17.68 2.42 -0.06
N PHE A 286 -16.53 1.92 -0.51
CA PHE A 286 -15.71 2.61 -1.52
C PHE A 286 -16.46 2.77 -2.83
N ASN A 287 -17.15 1.72 -3.29
CA ASN A 287 -17.94 1.74 -4.51
C ASN A 287 -19.09 2.76 -4.45
N LEU A 288 -19.75 2.91 -3.31
CA LEU A 288 -20.86 3.84 -3.16
C LEU A 288 -20.41 5.30 -2.91
N ARG A 289 -19.28 5.53 -2.26
CA ARG A 289 -18.90 6.84 -1.72
C ARG A 289 -17.67 7.47 -2.35
N ILE A 290 -16.80 6.69 -2.94
CA ILE A 290 -15.51 7.15 -3.48
C ILE A 290 -15.51 7.00 -5.00
N ASP A 291 -15.57 5.78 -5.52
CA ASP A 291 -15.57 5.50 -6.97
C ASP A 291 -16.58 4.40 -7.30
N LYS A 292 -17.66 4.77 -7.95
CA LYS A 292 -18.79 3.88 -8.28
C LYS A 292 -18.46 2.71 -9.22
N THR A 293 -17.26 2.69 -9.76
CA THR A 293 -16.82 1.67 -10.71
C THR A 293 -15.72 0.76 -10.16
N VAL A 294 -15.32 0.94 -8.88
CA VAL A 294 -14.15 0.23 -8.33
C VAL A 294 -14.36 -1.28 -8.32
N ILE A 295 -15.50 -1.78 -7.86
CA ILE A 295 -15.80 -3.23 -7.81
C ILE A 295 -15.81 -3.81 -9.23
N GLU A 296 -16.57 -3.21 -10.14
CA GLU A 296 -16.65 -3.65 -11.55
C GLU A 296 -15.28 -3.66 -12.22
N THR A 297 -14.43 -2.67 -11.93
CA THR A 297 -13.06 -2.60 -12.46
C THR A 297 -12.20 -3.77 -11.96
N LEU A 298 -12.25 -4.08 -10.66
CA LEU A 298 -11.50 -5.19 -10.07
C LEU A 298 -11.97 -6.55 -10.61
N GLU A 299 -13.29 -6.78 -10.72
CA GLU A 299 -13.87 -8.00 -11.30
C GLU A 299 -13.40 -8.21 -12.74
N LYS A 300 -13.48 -7.17 -13.59
CA LYS A 300 -12.99 -7.22 -14.97
C LYS A 300 -11.51 -7.60 -15.05
N ILE A 301 -10.66 -7.05 -14.18
CA ILE A 301 -9.22 -7.34 -14.18
C ILE A 301 -8.93 -8.77 -13.72
N ILE A 302 -9.68 -9.29 -12.74
CA ILE A 302 -9.53 -10.67 -12.27
C ILE A 302 -9.77 -11.66 -13.41
N ASP A 303 -10.75 -11.38 -14.28
CA ASP A 303 -11.16 -12.26 -15.37
C ASP A 303 -10.38 -12.04 -16.67
N ALA A 304 -9.78 -10.87 -16.88
CA ALA A 304 -9.05 -10.54 -18.10
C ALA A 304 -7.64 -11.16 -18.11
N ASP A 305 -7.17 -11.55 -19.29
CA ASP A 305 -5.73 -11.76 -19.53
C ASP A 305 -5.05 -10.40 -19.74
N PHE A 306 -3.88 -10.19 -19.13
CA PHE A 306 -3.13 -8.95 -19.30
C PHE A 306 -2.48 -8.93 -20.69
N VAL A 307 -2.70 -7.86 -21.43
CA VAL A 307 -2.06 -7.67 -22.75
C VAL A 307 -0.57 -7.45 -22.56
N ARG A 308 0.24 -8.21 -23.29
CA ARG A 308 1.70 -8.03 -23.35
C ARG A 308 2.04 -7.22 -24.57
N LEU A 309 2.62 -6.05 -24.38
CA LEU A 309 2.84 -5.05 -25.42
C LEU A 309 4.31 -4.61 -25.41
N PRO A 310 5.07 -4.82 -26.51
CA PRO A 310 6.39 -4.22 -26.61
C PRO A 310 6.33 -2.68 -26.60
N TYR A 311 7.28 -2.02 -25.94
CA TYR A 311 7.35 -0.56 -25.89
C TYR A 311 7.31 0.08 -27.29
N THR A 312 8.03 -0.47 -28.25
CA THR A 312 8.04 0.06 -29.63
C THR A 312 6.64 0.05 -30.26
N GLU A 313 5.89 -1.06 -30.09
CA GLU A 313 4.51 -1.15 -30.58
C GLU A 313 3.57 -0.17 -29.83
N ALA A 314 3.79 0.04 -28.52
CA ALA A 314 3.04 1.03 -27.77
C ALA A 314 3.24 2.44 -28.31
N VAL A 315 4.48 2.82 -28.67
CA VAL A 315 4.78 4.12 -29.31
C VAL A 315 4.07 4.24 -30.65
N ASP A 316 4.06 3.19 -31.49
CA ASP A 316 3.35 3.17 -32.75
C ASP A 316 1.83 3.38 -32.58
N ILE A 317 1.21 2.66 -31.63
CA ILE A 317 -0.23 2.80 -31.28
C ILE A 317 -0.54 4.21 -30.82
N LEU A 318 0.26 4.78 -29.92
CA LEU A 318 0.05 6.12 -29.39
C LEU A 318 0.20 7.19 -30.50
N THR A 319 1.22 7.06 -31.34
CA THR A 319 1.45 7.99 -32.45
C THR A 319 0.33 7.93 -33.48
N ALA A 320 -0.18 6.73 -33.77
CA ALA A 320 -1.28 6.53 -34.73
C ALA A 320 -2.66 6.86 -34.16
N SER A 321 -2.78 7.11 -32.86
CA SER A 321 -4.07 7.29 -32.17
C SER A 321 -4.86 8.52 -32.60
N GLY A 322 -4.20 9.56 -33.07
CA GLY A 322 -4.79 10.87 -33.37
C GLY A 322 -5.18 11.69 -32.12
N GLU A 323 -4.91 11.18 -30.92
CA GLU A 323 -5.12 11.91 -29.66
C GLU A 323 -4.12 13.06 -29.51
N LYS A 324 -4.55 14.12 -28.85
CA LYS A 324 -3.68 15.24 -28.48
C LYS A 324 -3.21 15.04 -27.04
N PHE A 325 -2.02 14.47 -26.91
CA PHE A 325 -1.36 14.35 -25.62
C PHE A 325 -0.70 15.68 -25.21
N GLU A 326 -0.57 15.91 -23.92
CA GLU A 326 0.15 17.04 -23.33
C GLU A 326 1.67 16.88 -23.57
N PHE A 327 2.16 15.66 -23.44
CA PHE A 327 3.56 15.28 -23.64
C PHE A 327 3.76 14.59 -25.00
N PRO A 328 4.88 14.85 -25.71
CA PRO A 328 5.15 14.20 -26.99
C PRO A 328 5.38 12.69 -26.81
N VAL A 329 5.02 11.91 -27.81
CA VAL A 329 5.28 10.49 -27.89
C VAL A 329 6.44 10.25 -28.87
N ASP A 330 7.63 10.02 -28.34
CA ASP A 330 8.82 9.73 -29.13
C ASP A 330 9.49 8.45 -28.63
N TRP A 331 10.00 7.63 -29.56
CA TRP A 331 10.74 6.44 -29.16
C TRP A 331 12.01 6.82 -28.39
N GLY A 332 12.23 6.19 -27.25
CA GLY A 332 13.38 6.48 -26.38
C GLY A 332 13.09 7.44 -25.24
N THR A 333 11.82 7.85 -25.05
CA THR A 333 11.38 8.68 -23.93
C THR A 333 10.45 7.91 -22.99
N ASP A 334 10.40 8.28 -21.70
CA ASP A 334 9.44 7.68 -20.78
C ASP A 334 8.00 8.03 -21.14
N LEU A 335 7.13 7.02 -21.16
CA LEU A 335 5.69 7.24 -21.32
C LEU A 335 5.13 7.92 -20.07
N GLN A 336 4.30 8.94 -20.31
CA GLN A 336 3.63 9.64 -19.22
C GLN A 336 2.29 9.01 -18.87
N SER A 337 1.76 9.31 -17.70
CA SER A 337 0.50 8.74 -17.21
C SER A 337 -0.68 8.86 -18.18
N GLU A 338 -0.71 9.89 -19.03
CA GLU A 338 -1.76 10.03 -20.05
C GLU A 338 -1.64 8.98 -21.17
N HIS A 339 -0.39 8.61 -21.54
CA HIS A 339 -0.10 7.55 -22.52
C HIS A 339 -0.50 6.18 -21.97
N GLU A 340 -0.11 5.88 -20.73
CA GLU A 340 -0.45 4.64 -20.03
C GLU A 340 -1.96 4.46 -19.90
N ARG A 341 -2.68 5.52 -19.54
CA ARG A 341 -4.13 5.51 -19.44
C ARG A 341 -4.80 5.36 -20.79
N TYR A 342 -4.27 5.97 -21.85
CA TYR A 342 -4.80 5.74 -23.19
C TYR A 342 -4.73 4.26 -23.56
N LEU A 343 -3.60 3.61 -23.34
CA LEU A 343 -3.41 2.19 -23.63
C LEU A 343 -4.39 1.31 -22.83
N THR A 344 -4.52 1.57 -21.53
CA THR A 344 -5.33 0.72 -20.62
C THR A 344 -6.83 1.05 -20.64
N GLU A 345 -7.23 2.31 -20.85
CA GLU A 345 -8.63 2.74 -20.72
C GLU A 345 -9.35 2.89 -22.06
N LYS A 346 -8.62 3.30 -23.14
CA LYS A 346 -9.22 3.55 -24.44
C LYS A 346 -8.90 2.48 -25.47
N HIS A 347 -7.63 2.09 -25.62
CA HIS A 347 -7.21 1.18 -26.67
C HIS A 347 -7.53 -0.27 -26.33
N PHE A 348 -6.95 -0.82 -25.26
CA PHE A 348 -7.14 -2.23 -24.89
C PHE A 348 -8.29 -2.48 -23.90
N GLN A 349 -8.66 -1.49 -23.10
CA GLN A 349 -9.70 -1.56 -22.06
C GLN A 349 -9.46 -2.68 -21.02
N CYS A 350 -8.20 -3.02 -20.77
CA CYS A 350 -7.72 -4.01 -19.82
C CYS A 350 -6.31 -3.65 -19.34
N PRO A 351 -5.75 -4.36 -18.33
CA PRO A 351 -4.35 -4.17 -17.93
C PRO A 351 -3.39 -4.50 -19.06
N VAL A 352 -2.29 -3.75 -19.13
CA VAL A 352 -1.23 -3.92 -20.12
C VAL A 352 0.10 -4.11 -19.41
N ILE A 353 0.85 -5.14 -19.80
CA ILE A 353 2.24 -5.31 -19.41
C ILE A 353 3.10 -4.79 -20.57
N LEU A 354 3.65 -3.60 -20.36
CA LEU A 354 4.53 -2.96 -21.31
C LEU A 354 5.95 -3.46 -21.09
N TYR A 355 6.68 -3.89 -22.15
CA TYR A 355 8.00 -4.51 -21.98
C TYR A 355 8.97 -4.13 -23.09
N ASP A 356 10.25 -4.51 -22.94
CA ASP A 356 11.35 -4.22 -23.88
C ASP A 356 11.54 -2.72 -24.14
N TYR A 357 11.83 -2.00 -23.06
CA TYR A 357 12.05 -0.55 -23.07
C TYR A 357 13.41 -0.16 -23.66
N PRO A 358 13.53 1.07 -24.18
CA PRO A 358 14.82 1.63 -24.60
C PRO A 358 15.84 1.62 -23.45
N ARG A 359 17.06 1.12 -23.73
CA ARG A 359 18.11 0.93 -22.70
C ARG A 359 18.57 2.22 -22.04
N GLN A 360 18.47 3.37 -22.71
CA GLN A 360 18.96 4.66 -22.21
C GLN A 360 18.10 5.25 -21.09
N ILE A 361 16.83 4.84 -20.99
CA ILE A 361 15.89 5.34 -19.98
C ILE A 361 15.68 4.38 -18.81
N LYS A 362 16.39 3.25 -18.80
CA LYS A 362 16.22 2.23 -17.73
C LYS A 362 17.53 1.97 -16.98
N PRO A 363 17.47 1.57 -15.69
CA PRO A 363 18.63 1.34 -14.83
C PRO A 363 19.65 0.32 -15.36
N PHE A 364 20.86 0.38 -14.81
CA PHE A 364 22.03 -0.39 -15.24
C PHE A 364 21.87 -1.90 -15.11
N TYR A 365 21.10 -2.37 -14.14
CA TYR A 365 20.95 -3.78 -13.80
C TYR A 365 19.99 -4.55 -14.69
N MET A 366 19.28 -3.89 -15.59
CA MET A 366 18.32 -4.54 -16.49
C MET A 366 19.02 -5.19 -17.66
N ARG A 367 18.62 -6.44 -17.97
CA ARG A 367 19.24 -7.24 -19.03
C ARG A 367 19.06 -6.61 -20.40
N VAL A 368 20.18 -6.35 -21.08
CA VAL A 368 20.19 -5.81 -22.45
C VAL A 368 19.77 -6.92 -23.44
N ASN A 369 18.80 -6.62 -24.31
CA ASN A 369 18.38 -7.50 -25.38
C ASN A 369 19.46 -7.67 -26.45
N ASP A 370 19.34 -8.69 -27.29
CA ASP A 370 20.32 -9.01 -28.33
C ASP A 370 20.36 -7.94 -29.44
N ASP A 371 19.36 -7.07 -29.54
CA ASP A 371 19.34 -5.91 -30.42
C ASP A 371 20.31 -4.79 -29.98
N GLY A 372 20.78 -4.83 -28.73
CA GLY A 372 21.67 -3.83 -28.12
C GLY A 372 21.03 -2.48 -27.82
N HIS A 373 19.75 -2.29 -28.12
CA HIS A 373 19.01 -1.02 -28.01
C HIS A 373 17.93 -1.04 -26.94
N THR A 374 17.38 -2.20 -26.63
CA THR A 374 16.35 -2.39 -25.61
C THR A 374 16.83 -3.20 -24.42
N VAL A 375 16.09 -3.16 -23.32
CA VAL A 375 16.31 -3.96 -22.11
C VAL A 375 15.05 -4.70 -21.72
N ARG A 376 15.19 -5.88 -21.11
CA ARG A 376 14.10 -6.72 -20.60
C ARG A 376 13.44 -6.12 -19.36
N ALA A 377 13.00 -4.87 -19.48
CA ALA A 377 12.15 -4.20 -18.50
C ALA A 377 10.69 -4.58 -18.71
N MET A 378 9.88 -4.47 -17.67
CA MET A 378 8.43 -4.55 -17.74
C MET A 378 7.78 -3.56 -16.78
N ASP A 379 6.67 -2.94 -17.18
CA ASP A 379 5.79 -2.16 -16.33
C ASP A 379 4.36 -2.70 -16.49
N VAL A 380 3.70 -3.00 -15.37
CA VAL A 380 2.28 -3.41 -15.37
C VAL A 380 1.43 -2.17 -15.20
N LEU A 381 0.63 -1.87 -16.21
CA LEU A 381 -0.25 -0.72 -16.27
C LEU A 381 -1.69 -1.15 -15.99
N VAL A 382 -2.36 -0.39 -15.09
CA VAL A 382 -3.78 -0.60 -14.80
C VAL A 382 -4.58 0.68 -15.07
N PRO A 383 -5.88 0.58 -15.41
CA PRO A 383 -6.73 1.76 -15.61
C PRO A 383 -6.68 2.73 -14.44
N LYS A 384 -6.86 4.02 -14.67
CA LYS A 384 -6.92 5.12 -13.69
C LYS A 384 -5.60 5.44 -12.97
N VAL A 385 -4.76 4.45 -12.69
CA VAL A 385 -3.50 4.63 -11.96
C VAL A 385 -2.30 4.69 -12.89
N GLY A 386 -2.28 3.92 -13.97
CA GLY A 386 -1.11 3.71 -14.82
C GLY A 386 -0.20 2.63 -14.24
N GLU A 387 1.10 2.84 -14.20
CA GLU A 387 2.07 1.90 -13.65
C GLU A 387 1.78 1.57 -12.18
N ILE A 388 1.62 0.27 -11.87
CA ILE A 388 1.43 -0.29 -10.52
C ILE A 388 2.58 -1.22 -10.11
N ILE A 389 3.25 -1.83 -11.09
CA ILE A 389 4.43 -2.68 -10.92
C ILE A 389 5.47 -2.26 -11.96
N GLY A 390 6.72 -2.08 -11.54
CA GLY A 390 7.89 -1.98 -12.40
C GLY A 390 8.84 -3.13 -12.13
N GLY A 391 9.43 -3.73 -13.16
CA GLY A 391 10.33 -4.86 -13.01
C GLY A 391 11.22 -5.13 -14.21
N SER A 392 12.05 -6.18 -14.10
CA SER A 392 12.88 -6.62 -15.23
C SER A 392 13.45 -8.02 -15.03
N GLN A 393 13.92 -8.62 -16.09
CA GLN A 393 15.00 -9.60 -16.00
C GLN A 393 16.30 -8.85 -15.71
N ARG A 394 17.14 -9.41 -14.82
CA ARG A 394 18.39 -8.79 -14.37
C ARG A 394 19.54 -9.16 -15.30
N GLU A 395 20.52 -8.25 -15.43
CA GLU A 395 21.70 -8.52 -16.26
C GLU A 395 22.62 -9.55 -15.56
N GLU A 396 22.69 -10.74 -16.11
CA GLU A 396 23.50 -11.84 -15.60
C GLU A 396 24.93 -11.89 -16.17
N ARG A 397 25.20 -11.15 -17.26
CA ARG A 397 26.51 -11.09 -17.94
C ARG A 397 27.38 -10.02 -17.30
N LEU A 398 28.49 -10.42 -16.67
CA LEU A 398 29.36 -9.54 -15.89
C LEU A 398 29.91 -8.37 -16.72
N ASP A 399 30.38 -8.64 -17.93
CA ASP A 399 30.99 -7.65 -18.84
C ASP A 399 29.94 -6.61 -19.28
N VAL A 400 28.74 -7.03 -19.61
CA VAL A 400 27.64 -6.14 -19.99
C VAL A 400 27.20 -5.29 -18.80
N LEU A 401 27.05 -5.90 -17.61
CA LEU A 401 26.70 -5.17 -16.39
C LEU A 401 27.73 -4.08 -16.05
N GLN A 402 29.02 -4.40 -16.12
CA GLN A 402 30.09 -3.43 -15.88
C GLN A 402 30.08 -2.29 -16.92
N GLN A 403 29.77 -2.61 -18.18
CA GLN A 403 29.64 -1.60 -19.22
C GLN A 403 28.44 -0.67 -18.95
N ARG A 404 27.30 -1.22 -18.53
CA ARG A 404 26.10 -0.44 -18.17
C ARG A 404 26.37 0.48 -16.97
N MET A 405 27.03 -0.02 -15.94
CA MET A 405 27.45 0.79 -14.79
C MET A 405 28.33 1.98 -15.21
N LYS A 406 29.31 1.73 -16.08
CA LYS A 406 30.17 2.79 -16.62
C LYS A 406 29.40 3.85 -17.42
N GLU A 407 28.42 3.42 -18.23
CA GLU A 407 27.57 4.32 -19.01
C GLU A 407 26.73 5.25 -18.10
N GLN A 408 26.38 4.78 -16.91
CA GLN A 408 25.61 5.55 -15.90
C GLN A 408 26.49 6.22 -14.83
N ASN A 409 27.81 6.25 -15.02
CA ASN A 409 28.80 6.85 -14.12
C ASN A 409 28.78 6.26 -12.69
N LEU A 410 28.48 4.96 -12.57
CA LEU A 410 28.51 4.23 -11.30
C LEU A 410 29.89 3.62 -11.10
N GLU A 411 30.47 3.81 -9.92
CA GLU A 411 31.78 3.27 -9.55
C GLU A 411 31.62 1.80 -9.11
N PRO A 412 32.23 0.82 -9.83
CA PRO A 412 32.10 -0.60 -9.53
C PRO A 412 32.53 -0.99 -8.12
N GLU A 413 33.46 -0.23 -7.50
CA GLU A 413 33.95 -0.45 -6.14
C GLU A 413 32.85 -0.39 -5.10
N GLY A 414 31.82 0.45 -5.30
CA GLY A 414 30.63 0.53 -4.44
C GLY A 414 29.70 -0.68 -4.55
N TYR A 415 29.83 -1.45 -5.63
CA TYR A 415 28.96 -2.58 -5.96
C TYR A 415 29.74 -3.90 -6.13
N TRP A 416 30.94 -4.03 -5.56
CA TRP A 416 31.81 -5.20 -5.72
C TRP A 416 31.08 -6.50 -5.35
N TRP A 417 30.31 -6.50 -4.27
CA TRP A 417 29.53 -7.61 -3.79
C TRP A 417 28.37 -8.00 -4.75
N TYR A 418 27.77 -7.05 -5.44
CA TYR A 418 26.75 -7.26 -6.44
C TYR A 418 27.34 -7.86 -7.74
N LEU A 419 28.53 -7.40 -8.11
CA LEU A 419 29.28 -7.99 -9.24
C LEU A 419 29.73 -9.42 -8.97
N ASP A 420 29.98 -9.79 -7.71
CA ASP A 420 30.34 -11.16 -7.33
C ASP A 420 29.23 -12.17 -7.61
N LEU A 421 27.95 -11.76 -7.58
CA LEU A 421 26.83 -12.61 -8.01
C LEU A 421 26.95 -13.04 -9.47
N ARG A 422 27.64 -12.25 -10.30
CA ARG A 422 27.89 -12.56 -11.72
C ARG A 422 29.19 -13.34 -11.93
N ARG A 423 30.10 -13.29 -10.99
CA ARG A 423 31.37 -14.03 -11.03
C ARG A 423 31.21 -15.47 -10.54
N TYR A 424 30.35 -15.67 -9.57
CA TYR A 424 30.25 -16.94 -8.81
C TYR A 424 28.89 -17.61 -9.00
N GLY A 425 28.74 -18.34 -10.11
CA GLY A 425 27.54 -19.14 -10.37
C GLY A 425 26.33 -18.32 -10.78
N THR A 426 26.54 -17.34 -11.67
CA THR A 426 25.47 -16.52 -12.22
C THR A 426 24.34 -17.34 -12.86
N VAL A 427 23.13 -16.86 -12.77
CA VAL A 427 21.93 -17.46 -13.40
C VAL A 427 21.04 -16.34 -13.97
N PRO A 428 20.25 -16.63 -15.03
CA PRO A 428 19.13 -15.76 -15.36
C PRO A 428 18.23 -15.59 -14.13
N HIS A 429 17.88 -14.36 -13.81
CA HIS A 429 16.97 -14.08 -12.71
C HIS A 429 16.18 -12.80 -13.00
N SER A 430 15.05 -12.67 -12.37
CA SER A 430 14.12 -11.56 -12.60
C SER A 430 13.37 -11.19 -11.34
N GLY A 431 12.84 -9.98 -11.30
CA GLY A 431 12.07 -9.49 -10.19
C GLY A 431 11.30 -8.22 -10.54
N PHE A 432 10.48 -7.77 -9.61
CA PHE A 432 9.70 -6.55 -9.78
C PHE A 432 9.45 -5.86 -8.44
N GLY A 433 9.09 -4.58 -8.51
CA GLY A 433 8.65 -3.78 -7.36
C GLY A 433 7.17 -3.41 -7.47
N LEU A 434 6.42 -3.62 -6.40
CA LEU A 434 5.02 -3.18 -6.25
C LEU A 434 4.92 -2.20 -5.10
N GLY A 435 4.49 -0.96 -5.37
CA GLY A 435 4.16 0.01 -4.32
C GLY A 435 2.81 -0.31 -3.67
N LEU A 436 2.82 -0.66 -2.38
CA LEU A 436 1.59 -1.02 -1.64
C LEU A 436 0.55 0.09 -1.66
N GLU A 437 0.95 1.33 -1.51
CA GLU A 437 0.05 2.48 -1.49
C GLU A 437 -0.60 2.73 -2.86
N ARG A 438 0.08 2.43 -3.97
CA ARG A 438 -0.53 2.47 -5.31
C ARG A 438 -1.61 1.40 -5.47
N VAL A 439 -1.37 0.18 -4.95
CA VAL A 439 -2.40 -0.88 -4.92
C VAL A 439 -3.61 -0.45 -4.11
N LEU A 440 -3.38 0.10 -2.92
CA LEU A 440 -4.46 0.62 -2.08
C LEU A 440 -5.24 1.74 -2.75
N GLN A 441 -4.56 2.68 -3.40
CA GLN A 441 -5.18 3.76 -4.15
C GLN A 441 -6.06 3.19 -5.27
N PHE A 442 -5.58 2.21 -6.01
CA PHE A 442 -6.32 1.54 -7.06
C PHE A 442 -7.56 0.78 -6.54
N VAL A 443 -7.38 -0.07 -5.53
CA VAL A 443 -8.43 -0.92 -4.97
C VAL A 443 -9.52 -0.12 -4.28
N THR A 444 -9.20 1.02 -3.67
CA THR A 444 -10.18 1.86 -2.93
C THR A 444 -10.77 2.99 -3.77
N GLY A 445 -10.18 3.29 -4.93
CA GLY A 445 -10.56 4.44 -5.76
C GLY A 445 -10.17 5.79 -5.15
N MET A 446 -9.33 5.82 -4.12
CA MET A 446 -8.91 7.07 -3.47
C MET A 446 -8.04 7.91 -4.41
N ALA A 447 -8.38 9.19 -4.56
CA ALA A 447 -7.72 10.09 -5.50
C ALA A 447 -6.30 10.51 -5.09
N ASN A 448 -5.96 10.43 -3.80
CA ASN A 448 -4.66 10.91 -3.29
C ASN A 448 -4.00 9.84 -2.43
N ILE A 449 -2.75 9.51 -2.78
CA ILE A 449 -1.95 8.49 -2.08
C ILE A 449 -1.72 8.80 -0.59
N ARG A 450 -1.77 10.08 -0.19
CA ARG A 450 -1.67 10.52 1.21
C ARG A 450 -2.83 10.02 2.09
N ASP A 451 -3.91 9.58 1.46
CA ASP A 451 -5.12 9.12 2.14
C ASP A 451 -5.22 7.60 2.25
N VAL A 452 -4.24 6.86 1.72
CA VAL A 452 -4.18 5.40 1.83
C VAL A 452 -3.02 4.88 2.71
N ILE A 453 -2.22 5.78 3.25
CA ILE A 453 -1.17 5.50 4.23
C ILE A 453 -1.55 6.08 5.59
N PRO A 454 -1.23 5.40 6.72
CA PRO A 454 -1.62 5.89 8.06
C PRO A 454 -1.13 7.30 8.39
N PHE A 455 0.15 7.60 8.13
CA PHE A 455 0.78 8.89 8.39
C PHE A 455 1.64 9.26 7.17
N PRO A 456 1.14 10.10 6.25
CA PRO A 456 1.86 10.43 5.04
C PRO A 456 3.12 11.26 5.33
N ARG A 457 4.20 10.95 4.63
CA ARG A 457 5.45 11.73 4.59
C ARG A 457 5.59 12.33 3.21
N THR A 458 5.61 13.65 3.13
CA THR A 458 5.76 14.41 1.88
C THR A 458 6.56 15.68 2.17
N PRO A 459 7.08 16.39 1.15
CA PRO A 459 7.75 17.67 1.38
C PRO A 459 6.92 18.59 2.29
N GLY A 460 7.52 19.07 3.38
CA GLY A 460 6.90 19.94 4.37
C GLY A 460 5.89 19.26 5.32
N THR A 461 5.76 17.93 5.31
CA THR A 461 4.78 17.21 6.14
C THR A 461 5.42 15.99 6.81
N ALA A 462 5.62 16.07 8.12
CA ALA A 462 6.17 14.98 8.95
C ALA A 462 5.60 14.99 10.39
N GLU A 463 4.46 15.64 10.61
CA GLU A 463 3.75 15.62 11.89
C GLU A 463 3.25 14.20 12.19
N PHE A 464 3.21 13.85 13.46
CA PHE A 464 2.88 12.53 14.03
C PHE A 464 4.03 11.53 13.95
#